data_3bec75bf74d7a927c159c46dc4c3b49a
#
_entry.id   3bec75bf74d7a927c159c46dc4c3b49a
#
_cell.length_a   1.000
_cell.length_b   1.000
_cell.length_c   1.000
_cell.angle_alpha   90.00
_cell.angle_beta   90.00
_cell.angle_gamma   90.00
#
_symmetry.space_group_name_H-M   'P 1'
#
loop_
_entity.id
_entity.type
_entity.pdbx_description
1 polymer ?
#
loop_
_entity_poly.entity_id
_entity_poly.type
_entity_poly.pdbx_seq_one_letter_code
_entity_poly.pdbx_strand_id
1 'polypeptide(L)'
;YGRSATLLNELITILKGTDKAEESLYMLGMSYYNQKDYSTAAQTFITYTNTYPRGTFAELASYHAGKALFLDTPEARLDQSGTYTAIQQLQTFLEYYPASSKKQEAQDMVFALQDKLVLKEFMSAKLYYNLGNYMGNNYESCVITAQNALKDYPYTDYREDLSILILRAKYEMAVNSIEEKKIDRYRETIDEYYAFKNEFPESKYLSCLLYTSPSP
;
A
#
# COMPACT_ATOMS: atom_id res chain seq x y z
N TYR A 1 -16.79 -26.04 5.77
CA TYR A 1 -17.23 -24.86 4.97
C TYR A 1 -17.51 -25.21 3.48
N GLY A 2 -16.77 -26.12 2.80
CA GLY A 2 -17.01 -26.48 1.40
C GLY A 2 -18.42 -27.02 1.12
N ARG A 3 -18.89 -27.98 1.92
CA ARG A 3 -20.26 -28.48 1.80
C ARG A 3 -21.32 -27.42 2.04
N SER A 4 -21.05 -26.48 2.97
CA SER A 4 -21.97 -25.36 3.24
C SER A 4 -22.07 -24.42 2.05
N ALA A 5 -20.96 -24.13 1.36
CA ALA A 5 -20.96 -23.26 0.18
C ALA A 5 -21.76 -23.87 -0.97
N THR A 6 -21.62 -25.19 -1.23
CA THR A 6 -22.42 -25.89 -2.26
C THR A 6 -23.91 -25.80 -1.96
N LEU A 7 -24.33 -26.15 -0.74
CA LEU A 7 -25.74 -26.10 -0.31
C LEU A 7 -26.31 -24.67 -0.36
N LEU A 8 -25.53 -23.66 0.04
CA LEU A 8 -25.96 -22.26 0.00
C LEU A 8 -26.13 -21.76 -1.43
N ASN A 9 -25.27 -22.16 -2.37
CA ASN A 9 -25.44 -21.82 -3.80
C ASN A 9 -26.73 -22.39 -4.38
N GLU A 10 -27.09 -23.63 -4.04
CA GLU A 10 -28.35 -24.23 -4.44
C GLU A 10 -29.55 -23.49 -3.81
N LEU A 11 -29.47 -23.21 -2.52
CA LEU A 11 -30.51 -22.50 -1.77
C LEU A 11 -30.80 -21.10 -2.31
N ILE A 12 -29.77 -20.31 -2.63
CA ILE A 12 -29.92 -18.96 -3.18
C ILE A 12 -30.75 -18.98 -4.47
N THR A 13 -30.54 -19.98 -5.31
CA THR A 13 -31.29 -20.13 -6.56
C THR A 13 -32.78 -20.45 -6.29
N ILE A 14 -33.06 -21.28 -5.29
CA ILE A 14 -34.43 -21.68 -4.91
C ILE A 14 -35.16 -20.57 -4.15
N LEU A 15 -34.44 -19.82 -3.30
CA LEU A 15 -35.00 -18.80 -2.39
C LEU A 15 -35.05 -17.39 -3.05
N LYS A 16 -34.74 -17.28 -4.34
CA LYS A 16 -34.70 -16.00 -5.05
C LYS A 16 -36.03 -15.24 -4.86
N GLY A 17 -35.93 -14.02 -4.38
CA GLY A 17 -37.10 -13.17 -4.11
C GLY A 17 -37.69 -13.30 -2.69
N THR A 18 -37.05 -14.06 -1.82
CA THR A 18 -37.42 -14.15 -0.39
C THR A 18 -36.37 -13.49 0.52
N ASP A 19 -36.75 -13.10 1.74
CA ASP A 19 -35.81 -12.56 2.75
C ASP A 19 -34.68 -13.54 3.08
N LYS A 20 -34.89 -14.83 2.88
CA LYS A 20 -33.90 -15.88 3.10
C LYS A 20 -32.78 -15.89 2.06
N ALA A 21 -33.01 -15.37 0.85
CA ALA A 21 -32.00 -15.27 -0.20
C ALA A 21 -30.90 -14.28 0.20
N GLU A 22 -31.26 -13.17 0.85
CA GLU A 22 -30.32 -12.17 1.36
C GLU A 22 -29.37 -12.78 2.40
N GLU A 23 -29.90 -13.41 3.43
CA GLU A 23 -29.13 -14.06 4.49
C GLU A 23 -28.23 -15.17 3.91
N SER A 24 -28.76 -16.00 3.00
CA SER A 24 -28.02 -17.09 2.36
C SER A 24 -26.83 -16.59 1.55
N LEU A 25 -26.96 -15.46 0.84
CA LEU A 25 -25.89 -14.87 0.05
C LEU A 25 -24.76 -14.35 0.96
N TYR A 26 -25.12 -13.69 2.06
CA TYR A 26 -24.13 -13.24 3.06
C TYR A 26 -23.38 -14.44 3.67
N MET A 27 -24.11 -15.49 4.09
CA MET A 27 -23.53 -16.70 4.65
C MET A 27 -22.63 -17.45 3.63
N LEU A 28 -22.97 -17.41 2.35
CA LEU A 28 -22.13 -17.95 1.28
C LEU A 28 -20.77 -17.21 1.23
N GLY A 29 -20.79 -15.89 1.24
CA GLY A 29 -19.56 -15.08 1.31
C GLY A 29 -18.71 -15.43 2.54
N MET A 30 -19.35 -15.57 3.72
CA MET A 30 -18.67 -16.00 4.94
C MET A 30 -18.11 -17.42 4.86
N SER A 31 -18.78 -18.32 4.14
CA SER A 31 -18.29 -19.68 3.93
C SER A 31 -17.01 -19.72 3.10
N TYR A 32 -16.93 -18.94 2.03
CA TYR A 32 -15.70 -18.78 1.23
C TYR A 32 -14.61 -18.10 2.03
N TYR A 33 -14.94 -17.03 2.78
CA TYR A 33 -13.98 -16.32 3.63
C TYR A 33 -13.32 -17.26 4.65
N ASN A 34 -14.12 -18.12 5.32
CA ASN A 34 -13.62 -19.07 6.30
C ASN A 34 -12.84 -20.24 5.67
N GLN A 35 -13.02 -20.50 4.37
CA GLN A 35 -12.20 -21.42 3.58
C GLN A 35 -10.87 -20.80 3.13
N LYS A 36 -10.67 -19.48 3.38
CA LYS A 36 -9.58 -18.67 2.88
C LYS A 36 -9.57 -18.49 1.35
N ASP A 37 -10.72 -18.76 0.71
CA ASP A 37 -10.95 -18.41 -0.68
C ASP A 37 -11.40 -16.94 -0.74
N TYR A 38 -10.44 -16.05 -0.53
CA TYR A 38 -10.70 -14.63 -0.35
C TYR A 38 -11.18 -13.95 -1.64
N SER A 39 -10.69 -14.40 -2.79
CA SER A 39 -11.12 -13.88 -4.08
C SER A 39 -12.61 -14.15 -4.31
N THR A 40 -13.05 -15.40 -4.15
CA THR A 40 -14.47 -15.78 -4.30
C THR A 40 -15.34 -15.13 -3.21
N ALA A 41 -14.84 -15.04 -1.97
CA ALA A 41 -15.53 -14.36 -0.89
C ALA A 41 -15.80 -12.90 -1.21
N ALA A 42 -14.79 -12.17 -1.68
CA ALA A 42 -14.91 -10.77 -2.06
C ALA A 42 -15.96 -10.54 -3.15
N GLN A 43 -15.92 -11.36 -4.21
CA GLN A 43 -16.91 -11.29 -5.30
C GLN A 43 -18.34 -11.56 -4.79
N THR A 44 -18.49 -12.52 -3.88
CA THR A 44 -19.79 -12.86 -3.28
C THR A 44 -20.32 -11.69 -2.44
N PHE A 45 -19.48 -11.05 -1.62
CA PHE A 45 -19.88 -9.88 -0.83
C PHE A 45 -20.17 -8.65 -1.71
N ILE A 46 -19.41 -8.43 -2.78
CA ILE A 46 -19.71 -7.37 -3.76
C ILE A 46 -21.04 -7.66 -4.46
N THR A 47 -21.32 -8.89 -4.81
CA THR A 47 -22.61 -9.29 -5.35
C THR A 47 -23.75 -9.03 -4.37
N TYR A 48 -23.51 -9.29 -3.08
CA TYR A 48 -24.49 -8.97 -2.03
C TYR A 48 -24.78 -7.47 -1.99
N THR A 49 -23.75 -6.62 -1.90
CA THR A 49 -23.93 -5.15 -1.78
C THR A 49 -24.61 -4.56 -3.01
N ASN A 50 -24.38 -5.12 -4.20
CA ASN A 50 -25.06 -4.71 -5.45
C ASN A 50 -26.53 -5.16 -5.50
N THR A 51 -26.82 -6.35 -4.95
CA THR A 51 -28.17 -6.92 -5.01
C THR A 51 -29.07 -6.38 -3.89
N TYR A 52 -28.49 -6.22 -2.71
CA TYR A 52 -29.18 -5.79 -1.47
C TYR A 52 -28.49 -4.55 -0.83
N PRO A 53 -28.45 -3.39 -1.50
CA PRO A 53 -27.71 -2.20 -1.02
C PRO A 53 -28.25 -1.63 0.30
N ARG A 54 -29.49 -1.97 0.66
CA ARG A 54 -30.15 -1.59 1.92
C ARG A 54 -30.46 -2.81 2.81
N GLY A 55 -29.83 -3.93 2.52
CA GLY A 55 -30.01 -5.17 3.23
C GLY A 55 -29.44 -5.11 4.65
N THR A 56 -29.91 -6.02 5.52
CA THR A 56 -29.51 -6.12 6.92
C THR A 56 -28.00 -6.28 7.09
N PHE A 57 -27.32 -6.94 6.14
CA PHE A 57 -25.89 -7.21 6.18
C PHE A 57 -25.08 -6.32 5.22
N ALA A 58 -25.68 -5.26 4.62
CA ALA A 58 -25.02 -4.47 3.59
C ALA A 58 -23.70 -3.82 4.09
N GLU A 59 -23.70 -3.26 5.32
CA GLU A 59 -22.50 -2.72 5.96
C GLU A 59 -21.43 -3.80 6.16
N LEU A 60 -21.81 -4.93 6.76
CA LEU A 60 -20.88 -6.03 7.04
C LEU A 60 -20.37 -6.69 5.75
N ALA A 61 -21.21 -6.84 4.72
CA ALA A 61 -20.81 -7.37 3.42
C ALA A 61 -19.80 -6.45 2.74
N SER A 62 -20.05 -5.13 2.74
CA SER A 62 -19.10 -4.14 2.19
C SER A 62 -17.75 -4.18 2.91
N TYR A 63 -17.76 -4.26 4.25
CA TYR A 63 -16.56 -4.41 5.06
C TYR A 63 -15.83 -5.72 4.75
N HIS A 64 -16.54 -6.86 4.72
CA HIS A 64 -15.93 -8.16 4.43
C HIS A 64 -15.41 -8.28 2.99
N ALA A 65 -16.02 -7.60 2.03
CA ALA A 65 -15.51 -7.50 0.67
C ALA A 65 -14.11 -6.85 0.67
N GLY A 66 -13.98 -5.69 1.31
CA GLY A 66 -12.69 -5.01 1.44
C GLY A 66 -11.66 -5.82 2.21
N LYS A 67 -12.06 -6.45 3.32
CA LYS A 67 -11.19 -7.30 4.14
C LYS A 67 -10.73 -8.56 3.41
N ALA A 68 -11.59 -9.19 2.63
CA ALA A 68 -11.23 -10.34 1.82
C ALA A 68 -10.22 -9.95 0.73
N LEU A 69 -10.45 -8.84 0.02
CA LEU A 69 -9.48 -8.31 -0.94
C LEU A 69 -8.15 -7.96 -0.29
N PHE A 70 -8.16 -7.36 0.91
CA PHE A 70 -6.95 -7.08 1.68
C PHE A 70 -6.12 -8.36 1.91
N LEU A 71 -6.78 -9.45 2.33
CA LEU A 71 -6.12 -10.74 2.59
C LEU A 71 -5.66 -11.45 1.32
N ASP A 72 -6.27 -11.14 0.17
CA ASP A 72 -5.92 -11.71 -1.14
C ASP A 72 -4.78 -10.96 -1.84
N THR A 73 -4.36 -9.80 -1.31
CA THR A 73 -3.31 -9.01 -1.95
C THR A 73 -1.95 -9.73 -1.95
N PRO A 74 -1.23 -9.74 -3.09
CA PRO A 74 0.06 -10.39 -3.21
C PRO A 74 1.17 -9.66 -2.41
N GLU A 75 2.35 -10.28 -2.36
CA GLU A 75 3.55 -9.63 -1.83
C GLU A 75 3.93 -8.38 -2.63
N ALA A 76 4.60 -7.41 -1.98
CA ALA A 76 4.95 -6.11 -2.58
C ALA A 76 5.75 -6.20 -3.89
N ARG A 77 6.53 -7.27 -4.10
CA ARG A 77 7.35 -7.49 -5.31
C ARG A 77 6.54 -7.85 -6.55
N LEU A 78 5.33 -8.36 -6.35
CA LEU A 78 4.47 -8.83 -7.43
C LEU A 78 3.64 -7.68 -8.01
N ASP A 79 2.75 -8.01 -8.96
CA ASP A 79 1.77 -7.05 -9.47
C ASP A 79 0.83 -6.58 -8.36
N GLN A 80 0.58 -5.28 -8.27
CA GLN A 80 -0.19 -4.66 -7.20
C GLN A 80 -1.61 -4.22 -7.64
N SER A 81 -2.09 -4.67 -8.79
CA SER A 81 -3.45 -4.34 -9.27
C SER A 81 -4.52 -4.72 -8.25
N GLY A 82 -4.38 -5.89 -7.60
CA GLY A 82 -5.27 -6.34 -6.52
C GLY A 82 -5.22 -5.43 -5.29
N THR A 83 -4.06 -4.85 -4.97
CA THR A 83 -3.89 -3.92 -3.85
C THR A 83 -4.66 -2.62 -4.09
N TYR A 84 -4.61 -2.05 -5.30
CA TYR A 84 -5.43 -0.88 -5.65
C TYR A 84 -6.92 -1.17 -5.57
N THR A 85 -7.36 -2.35 -6.03
CA THR A 85 -8.76 -2.78 -5.93
C THR A 85 -9.20 -2.90 -4.46
N ALA A 86 -8.36 -3.47 -3.59
CA ALA A 86 -8.63 -3.57 -2.16
C ALA A 86 -8.76 -2.20 -1.49
N ILE A 87 -7.85 -1.26 -1.81
CA ILE A 87 -7.91 0.12 -1.30
C ILE A 87 -9.22 0.78 -1.73
N GLN A 88 -9.59 0.69 -3.01
CA GLN A 88 -10.82 1.28 -3.53
C GLN A 88 -12.07 0.72 -2.82
N GLN A 89 -12.14 -0.58 -2.61
CA GLN A 89 -13.27 -1.23 -1.93
C GLN A 89 -13.37 -0.80 -0.46
N LEU A 90 -12.25 -0.70 0.25
CA LEU A 90 -12.21 -0.23 1.64
C LEU A 90 -12.56 1.26 1.74
N GLN A 91 -12.10 2.10 0.81
CA GLN A 91 -12.47 3.52 0.73
C GLN A 91 -13.98 3.68 0.47
N THR A 92 -14.54 2.91 -0.45
CA THR A 92 -15.99 2.85 -0.69
C THR A 92 -16.75 2.50 0.59
N PHE A 93 -16.29 1.50 1.36
CA PHE A 93 -16.89 1.19 2.67
C PHE A 93 -16.84 2.38 3.63
N LEU A 94 -15.69 3.05 3.75
CA LEU A 94 -15.50 4.20 4.64
C LEU A 94 -16.39 5.40 4.27
N GLU A 95 -16.63 5.61 2.97
CA GLU A 95 -17.52 6.67 2.46
C GLU A 95 -18.99 6.36 2.77
N TYR A 96 -19.46 5.14 2.51
CA TYR A 96 -20.86 4.78 2.73
C TYR A 96 -21.21 4.57 4.20
N TYR A 97 -20.25 4.14 5.03
CA TYR A 97 -20.46 3.81 6.44
C TYR A 97 -19.50 4.55 7.39
N PRO A 98 -19.51 5.90 7.41
CA PRO A 98 -18.56 6.71 8.18
C PRO A 98 -18.73 6.56 9.70
N ALA A 99 -19.89 6.08 10.17
CA ALA A 99 -20.20 5.83 11.58
C ALA A 99 -20.03 4.35 11.98
N SER A 100 -19.54 3.49 11.08
CA SER A 100 -19.37 2.07 11.36
C SER A 100 -18.39 1.82 12.50
N SER A 101 -18.68 0.81 13.33
CA SER A 101 -17.75 0.29 14.35
C SER A 101 -16.48 -0.32 13.73
N LYS A 102 -16.51 -0.64 12.43
CA LYS A 102 -15.40 -1.20 11.64
C LYS A 102 -14.54 -0.15 10.95
N LYS A 103 -14.85 1.15 11.14
CA LYS A 103 -14.17 2.26 10.49
C LYS A 103 -12.66 2.24 10.74
N GLN A 104 -12.24 2.14 12.00
CA GLN A 104 -10.82 2.17 12.36
C GLN A 104 -10.07 0.98 11.72
N GLU A 105 -10.63 -0.22 11.83
CA GLU A 105 -10.03 -1.42 11.23
C GLU A 105 -9.88 -1.29 9.70
N ALA A 106 -10.89 -0.69 9.03
CA ALA A 106 -10.81 -0.44 7.59
C ALA A 106 -9.75 0.62 7.22
N GLN A 107 -9.62 1.68 8.03
CA GLN A 107 -8.58 2.69 7.84
C GLN A 107 -7.17 2.10 8.01
N ASP A 108 -6.97 1.28 9.03
CA ASP A 108 -5.70 0.60 9.28
C ASP A 108 -5.32 -0.34 8.11
N MET A 109 -6.31 -1.05 7.54
CA MET A 109 -6.08 -1.87 6.33
C MET A 109 -5.71 -1.02 5.11
N VAL A 110 -6.36 0.13 4.89
CA VAL A 110 -5.99 1.05 3.80
C VAL A 110 -4.56 1.54 3.97
N PHE A 111 -4.17 1.94 5.18
CA PHE A 111 -2.82 2.39 5.49
C PHE A 111 -1.78 1.28 5.21
N ALA A 112 -2.03 0.07 5.70
CA ALA A 112 -1.16 -1.09 5.46
C ALA A 112 -1.00 -1.44 3.96
N LEU A 113 -2.08 -1.26 3.15
CA LEU A 113 -2.02 -1.44 1.70
C LEU A 113 -1.21 -0.34 1.02
N GLN A 114 -1.36 0.91 1.45
CA GLN A 114 -0.56 2.03 0.96
C GLN A 114 0.92 1.81 1.26
N ASP A 115 1.26 1.39 2.47
CA ASP A 115 2.64 1.05 2.83
C ASP A 115 3.20 -0.13 2.02
N LYS A 116 2.36 -1.10 1.65
CA LYS A 116 2.77 -2.17 0.71
C LYS A 116 3.15 -1.61 -0.66
N LEU A 117 2.41 -0.62 -1.18
CA LEU A 117 2.75 0.07 -2.43
C LEU A 117 4.05 0.85 -2.30
N VAL A 118 4.22 1.58 -1.19
CA VAL A 118 5.47 2.31 -0.90
C VAL A 118 6.65 1.36 -0.76
N LEU A 119 6.47 0.22 -0.12
CA LEU A 119 7.51 -0.82 -0.03
C LEU A 119 8.01 -1.25 -1.42
N LYS A 120 7.10 -1.40 -2.39
CA LYS A 120 7.48 -1.70 -3.79
C LYS A 120 8.34 -0.60 -4.39
N GLU A 121 7.93 0.67 -4.22
CA GLU A 121 8.69 1.82 -4.72
C GLU A 121 10.04 1.96 -4.01
N PHE A 122 10.10 1.72 -2.70
CA PHE A 122 11.35 1.69 -1.94
C PHE A 122 12.31 0.61 -2.46
N MET A 123 11.80 -0.59 -2.76
CA MET A 123 12.62 -1.68 -3.34
C MET A 123 13.14 -1.31 -4.72
N SER A 124 12.33 -0.63 -5.55
CA SER A 124 12.71 -0.13 -6.86
C SER A 124 13.77 0.97 -6.75
N ALA A 125 13.57 1.96 -5.88
CA ALA A 125 14.53 3.01 -5.62
C ALA A 125 15.87 2.45 -5.10
N LYS A 126 15.82 1.48 -4.19
CA LYS A 126 17.01 0.79 -3.67
C LYS A 126 17.75 0.00 -4.76
N LEU A 127 17.02 -0.61 -5.68
CA LEU A 127 17.62 -1.27 -6.84
C LEU A 127 18.37 -0.26 -7.71
N TYR A 128 17.75 0.89 -8.04
CA TYR A 128 18.41 1.95 -8.79
C TYR A 128 19.65 2.48 -8.07
N TYR A 129 19.58 2.69 -6.76
CA TYR A 129 20.75 3.06 -5.96
C TYR A 129 21.89 2.06 -6.10
N ASN A 130 21.61 0.76 -5.99
CA ASN A 130 22.61 -0.31 -6.08
C ASN A 130 23.19 -0.46 -7.49
N LEU A 131 22.44 -0.13 -8.54
CA LEU A 131 22.94 -0.08 -9.93
C LEU A 131 23.90 1.10 -10.15
N GLY A 132 23.72 2.19 -9.42
CA GLY A 132 24.62 3.35 -9.49
C GLY A 132 24.75 3.92 -10.90
N ASN A 133 25.98 3.98 -11.41
CA ASN A 133 26.29 4.47 -12.77
C ASN A 133 26.30 3.35 -13.83
N TYR A 134 25.87 2.14 -13.51
CA TYR A 134 25.84 1.04 -14.49
C TYR A 134 24.79 1.32 -15.58
N MET A 135 25.23 1.43 -16.82
CA MET A 135 24.42 1.72 -18.01
C MET A 135 23.56 2.99 -17.95
N GLY A 136 23.92 3.96 -17.09
CA GLY A 136 23.20 5.22 -16.96
C GLY A 136 23.27 5.82 -15.56
N ASN A 137 22.60 6.97 -15.39
CA ASN A 137 22.51 7.64 -14.09
C ASN A 137 21.33 7.07 -13.27
N ASN A 138 21.51 5.90 -12.67
CA ASN A 138 20.47 5.26 -11.87
C ASN A 138 20.28 5.96 -10.50
N TYR A 139 21.25 6.72 -9.99
CA TYR A 139 21.08 7.53 -8.80
C TYR A 139 19.96 8.59 -8.98
N GLU A 140 19.87 9.20 -10.15
CA GLU A 140 18.78 10.12 -10.47
C GLU A 140 17.43 9.41 -10.50
N SER A 141 17.36 8.21 -11.11
CA SER A 141 16.16 7.38 -11.09
C SER A 141 15.76 6.97 -9.67
N CYS A 142 16.74 6.70 -8.80
CA CYS A 142 16.51 6.44 -7.38
C CYS A 142 15.85 7.64 -6.69
N VAL A 143 16.40 8.85 -6.89
CA VAL A 143 15.86 10.09 -6.29
C VAL A 143 14.42 10.33 -6.76
N ILE A 144 14.17 10.25 -8.07
CA ILE A 144 12.85 10.49 -8.65
C ILE A 144 11.83 9.48 -8.11
N THR A 145 12.16 8.18 -8.09
CA THR A 145 11.27 7.13 -7.59
C THR A 145 10.94 7.34 -6.12
N ALA A 146 11.94 7.62 -5.29
CA ALA A 146 11.75 7.84 -3.87
C ALA A 146 10.94 9.13 -3.58
N GLN A 147 11.19 10.23 -4.30
CA GLN A 147 10.44 11.48 -4.16
C GLN A 147 8.98 11.31 -4.59
N ASN A 148 8.69 10.59 -5.66
CA ASN A 148 7.32 10.30 -6.08
C ASN A 148 6.58 9.49 -5.01
N ALA A 149 7.21 8.46 -4.45
CA ALA A 149 6.62 7.67 -3.37
C ALA A 149 6.28 8.53 -2.14
N LEU A 150 7.18 9.43 -1.72
CA LEU A 150 6.94 10.36 -0.60
C LEU A 150 5.87 11.40 -0.89
N LYS A 151 5.73 11.84 -2.14
CA LYS A 151 4.69 12.77 -2.57
C LYS A 151 3.31 12.11 -2.56
N ASP A 152 3.22 10.88 -3.07
CA ASP A 152 1.95 10.16 -3.18
C ASP A 152 1.47 9.61 -1.82
N TYR A 153 2.42 9.25 -0.94
CA TYR A 153 2.16 8.65 0.38
C TYR A 153 2.96 9.35 1.50
N PRO A 154 2.61 10.60 1.86
CA PRO A 154 3.40 11.44 2.77
C PRO A 154 3.48 10.91 4.21
N TYR A 155 2.55 10.03 4.63
CA TYR A 155 2.46 9.49 5.99
C TYR A 155 2.94 8.05 6.11
N THR A 156 3.67 7.54 5.11
CA THR A 156 4.19 6.16 5.12
C THR A 156 5.21 5.91 6.22
N ASP A 157 5.25 4.70 6.74
CA ASP A 157 6.27 4.23 7.69
C ASP A 157 7.68 4.17 7.05
N TYR A 158 7.78 4.13 5.72
CA TYR A 158 9.06 4.15 4.97
C TYR A 158 9.63 5.55 4.73
N ARG A 159 9.04 6.59 5.33
CA ARG A 159 9.42 7.98 5.08
C ARG A 159 10.90 8.25 5.38
N GLU A 160 11.39 7.81 6.54
CA GLU A 160 12.79 7.95 6.93
C GLU A 160 13.72 7.18 5.98
N ASP A 161 13.39 5.94 5.65
CA ASP A 161 14.20 5.09 4.78
C ASP A 161 14.28 5.61 3.34
N LEU A 162 13.19 6.19 2.80
CA LEU A 162 13.20 6.85 1.50
C LEU A 162 14.01 8.15 1.52
N SER A 163 13.86 8.96 2.56
CA SER A 163 14.58 10.24 2.71
C SER A 163 16.09 10.04 2.80
N ILE A 164 16.56 9.05 3.59
CA ILE A 164 17.99 8.74 3.65
C ILE A 164 18.51 8.18 2.33
N LEU A 165 17.69 7.44 1.59
CA LEU A 165 18.07 6.91 0.28
C LEU A 165 18.23 8.02 -0.75
N ILE A 166 17.35 9.03 -0.74
CA ILE A 166 17.46 10.25 -1.57
C ILE A 166 18.78 10.98 -1.25
N LEU A 167 19.06 11.22 0.03
CA LEU A 167 20.27 11.91 0.45
C LEU A 167 21.54 11.19 -0.04
N ARG A 168 21.60 9.87 0.14
CA ARG A 168 22.72 9.04 -0.32
C ARG A 168 22.87 9.08 -1.84
N ALA A 169 21.77 8.97 -2.58
CA ALA A 169 21.80 9.02 -4.03
C ALA A 169 22.27 10.39 -4.56
N LYS A 170 21.81 11.49 -3.96
CA LYS A 170 22.30 12.84 -4.29
C LYS A 170 23.78 13.00 -4.00
N TYR A 171 24.28 12.48 -2.89
CA TYR A 171 25.70 12.47 -2.57
C TYR A 171 26.53 11.72 -3.64
N GLU A 172 26.13 10.52 -4.00
CA GLU A 172 26.79 9.74 -5.05
C GLU A 172 26.76 10.46 -6.42
N MET A 173 25.66 11.13 -6.75
CA MET A 173 25.57 11.98 -7.94
C MET A 173 26.55 13.16 -7.89
N ALA A 174 26.76 13.76 -6.72
CA ALA A 174 27.72 14.85 -6.56
C ALA A 174 29.17 14.37 -6.72
N VAL A 175 29.52 13.26 -6.06
CA VAL A 175 30.86 12.64 -6.14
C VAL A 175 31.23 12.28 -7.57
N ASN A 176 30.30 11.68 -8.31
CA ASN A 176 30.53 11.19 -9.68
C ASN A 176 30.25 12.24 -10.77
N SER A 177 30.09 13.51 -10.40
CA SER A 177 29.84 14.60 -11.34
C SER A 177 31.09 15.14 -12.01
N ILE A 178 30.89 15.71 -13.20
CA ILE A 178 31.89 16.58 -13.83
C ILE A 178 32.10 17.84 -12.98
N GLU A 179 33.30 18.38 -13.01
CA GLU A 179 33.70 19.51 -12.14
C GLU A 179 32.75 20.71 -12.23
N GLU A 180 32.23 21.03 -13.40
CA GLU A 180 31.32 22.15 -13.65
C GLU A 180 30.00 22.03 -12.87
N LYS A 181 29.49 20.82 -12.60
CA LYS A 181 28.24 20.57 -11.90
C LYS A 181 28.42 20.14 -10.44
N LYS A 182 29.65 19.88 -10.04
CA LYS A 182 29.97 19.27 -8.75
C LYS A 182 29.58 20.15 -7.58
N ILE A 183 29.88 21.44 -7.67
CA ILE A 183 29.58 22.41 -6.59
C ILE A 183 28.07 22.51 -6.35
N ASP A 184 27.27 22.64 -7.42
CA ASP A 184 25.83 22.79 -7.29
C ASP A 184 25.19 21.52 -6.72
N ARG A 185 25.64 20.35 -7.16
CA ARG A 185 25.14 19.07 -6.62
C ARG A 185 25.53 18.83 -5.16
N TYR A 186 26.72 19.29 -4.74
CA TYR A 186 27.06 19.26 -3.31
C TYR A 186 26.19 20.19 -2.49
N ARG A 187 25.83 21.37 -3.00
CA ARG A 187 24.88 22.26 -2.32
C ARG A 187 23.51 21.61 -2.15
N GLU A 188 22.97 21.04 -3.23
CA GLU A 188 21.71 20.28 -3.17
C GLU A 188 21.77 19.11 -2.16
N THR A 189 22.92 18.45 -2.05
CA THR A 189 23.13 17.38 -1.07
C THR A 189 23.16 17.90 0.36
N ILE A 190 23.78 19.06 0.58
CA ILE A 190 23.83 19.72 1.90
C ILE A 190 22.43 20.19 2.31
N ASP A 191 21.66 20.75 1.40
CA ASP A 191 20.27 21.18 1.66
C ASP A 191 19.41 19.95 2.04
N GLU A 192 19.57 18.83 1.33
CA GLU A 192 18.89 17.57 1.64
C GLU A 192 19.31 17.01 3.02
N TYR A 193 20.60 17.11 3.37
CA TYR A 193 21.08 16.69 4.69
C TYR A 193 20.43 17.48 5.81
N TYR A 194 20.34 18.79 5.68
CA TYR A 194 19.69 19.63 6.70
C TYR A 194 18.18 19.36 6.76
N ALA A 195 17.53 19.15 5.64
CA ALA A 195 16.13 18.75 5.60
C ALA A 195 15.91 17.43 6.34
N PHE A 196 16.70 16.39 6.03
CA PHE A 196 16.66 15.11 6.71
C PHE A 196 16.92 15.23 8.22
N LYS A 197 17.95 15.97 8.62
CA LYS A 197 18.28 16.17 10.03
C LYS A 197 17.18 16.87 10.82
N ASN A 198 16.53 17.87 10.20
CA ASN A 198 15.44 18.59 10.82
C ASN A 198 14.18 17.74 10.97
N GLU A 199 13.90 16.89 9.98
CA GLU A 199 12.73 16.01 9.99
C GLU A 199 12.93 14.81 10.91
N PHE A 200 14.16 14.24 10.97
CA PHE A 200 14.49 13.02 11.72
C PHE A 200 15.66 13.27 12.69
N PRO A 201 15.52 14.13 13.72
CA PRO A 201 16.63 14.49 14.61
C PRO A 201 17.18 13.30 15.42
N GLU A 202 16.36 12.27 15.68
CA GLU A 202 16.74 11.07 16.42
C GLU A 202 17.12 9.89 15.50
N SER A 203 17.31 10.13 14.20
CA SER A 203 17.61 9.08 13.23
C SER A 203 18.93 8.38 13.52
N LYS A 204 18.88 7.06 13.51
CA LYS A 204 20.09 6.19 13.57
C LYS A 204 21.09 6.43 12.42
N TYR A 205 20.63 7.00 11.31
CA TYR A 205 21.48 7.27 10.14
C TYR A 205 22.33 8.50 10.30
N LEU A 206 21.99 9.46 11.20
CA LEU A 206 22.77 10.69 11.41
C LEU A 206 24.20 10.40 11.87
N SER A 207 24.40 9.40 12.73
CA SER A 207 25.73 9.01 13.19
C SER A 207 26.63 8.53 12.03
N CYS A 208 26.07 7.76 11.08
CA CYS A 208 26.81 7.28 9.91
C CYS A 208 27.15 8.40 8.91
N LEU A 209 26.28 9.40 8.77
CA LEU A 209 26.46 10.52 7.85
C LEU A 209 27.61 11.46 8.29
N LEU A 210 27.82 11.60 9.59
CA LEU A 210 28.92 12.43 10.14
C LEU A 210 30.31 11.87 9.80
N TYR A 211 30.44 10.55 9.62
CA TYR A 211 31.72 9.91 9.25
C TYR A 211 32.03 9.97 7.76
N THR A 212 31.05 10.28 6.91
CA THR A 212 31.22 10.41 5.45
C THR A 212 31.39 11.86 5.00
N SER A 213 31.25 12.84 5.91
CA SER A 213 31.57 14.23 5.61
C SER A 213 33.07 14.38 5.45
N PRO A 214 33.58 14.92 4.32
CA PRO A 214 34.98 15.31 4.25
C PRO A 214 35.26 16.32 5.37
N SER A 215 36.27 16.02 6.18
CA SER A 215 36.77 16.97 7.19
C SER A 215 37.17 18.27 6.50
N PRO A 216 36.88 19.45 7.06
CA PRO A 216 37.22 20.73 6.46
C PRO A 216 38.71 20.90 6.22
#